data_280ba7ad1180cee1fb7e9d971377dc6f
#
_entry.id   280ba7ad1180cee1fb7e9d971377dc6f
#
_cell.length_a   1.000
_cell.length_b   1.000
_cell.length_c   1.000
_cell.angle_alpha   90.00
_cell.angle_beta   90.00
_cell.angle_gamma   90.00
#
_symmetry.space_group_name_H-M   'P 1'
#
loop_
_entity.id
_entity.type
_entity.pdbx_description
1 polymer ?
#
loop_
_entity_poly.entity_id
_entity_poly.type
_entity_poly.pdbx_seq_one_letter_code
_entity_poly.pdbx_strand_id
1 'polypeptide(L)'
;MLAAKGMRFPIDVILVCIRWYAAYPLSYRHLEEMMEERGVFVDHSSINRWAIRFLPLLEKVFCKYKRPVGGSWRMDETYIKVKGVWKYLYRAVDKEGKTVDFLLTAQRGKAAAMRFFDKAMQANDVPEKVTMDKSGANKAAIDEINARSETPIIVRQVKYLNNIVEQDHRAIKRVTKPMLNFKSFCAAKCVLAGIELMHMIRKGQLMLQGCREMSLADQFYALAGKIRPI
;
A
#
# COMPACT_ATOMS: atom_id res chain seq x y z
N MET A 1 -13.88 11.36 13.16
CA MET A 1 -14.93 10.50 12.55
C MET A 1 -15.02 10.86 11.08
N LEU A 2 -14.96 9.91 10.16
CA LEU A 2 -15.17 10.16 8.73
C LEU A 2 -16.50 10.90 8.53
N ALA A 3 -16.47 12.07 7.87
CA ALA A 3 -17.69 12.84 7.63
C ALA A 3 -18.56 12.11 6.60
N ALA A 4 -19.59 11.45 7.11
CA ALA A 4 -20.63 10.81 6.31
C ALA A 4 -21.76 11.79 5.92
N LYS A 5 -21.53 13.10 6.07
CA LYS A 5 -22.56 14.11 5.76
C LYS A 5 -22.95 14.01 4.28
N GLY A 6 -24.22 13.72 3.99
CA GLY A 6 -24.73 13.52 2.64
C GLY A 6 -24.52 12.11 2.05
N MET A 7 -24.05 11.14 2.81
CA MET A 7 -23.97 9.75 2.36
C MET A 7 -25.27 8.99 2.64
N ARG A 8 -25.75 8.24 1.64
CA ARG A 8 -26.96 7.41 1.73
C ARG A 8 -26.82 6.25 2.72
N PHE A 9 -25.59 5.78 2.97
CA PHE A 9 -25.31 4.61 3.80
C PHE A 9 -24.54 4.99 5.08
N PRO A 10 -24.79 4.28 6.19
CA PRO A 10 -24.01 4.43 7.42
C PRO A 10 -22.53 4.20 7.21
N ILE A 11 -21.69 4.85 8.01
CA ILE A 11 -20.22 4.79 7.84
C ILE A 11 -19.65 3.39 8.11
N ASP A 12 -20.23 2.63 9.00
CA ASP A 12 -19.85 1.25 9.32
C ASP A 12 -20.03 0.32 8.12
N VAL A 13 -21.13 0.43 7.37
CA VAL A 13 -21.38 -0.28 6.12
C VAL A 13 -20.27 0.06 5.10
N ILE A 14 -19.96 1.33 4.94
CA ILE A 14 -18.91 1.79 4.02
C ILE A 14 -17.56 1.19 4.42
N LEU A 15 -17.20 1.28 5.69
CA LEU A 15 -15.93 0.79 6.21
C LEU A 15 -15.79 -0.74 6.08
N VAL A 16 -16.85 -1.49 6.32
CA VAL A 16 -16.88 -2.95 6.11
C VAL A 16 -16.57 -3.28 4.66
N CYS A 17 -17.27 -2.66 3.70
CA CYS A 17 -17.10 -2.91 2.27
C CYS A 17 -15.67 -2.60 1.80
N ILE A 18 -15.14 -1.42 2.14
CA ILE A 18 -13.79 -1.03 1.68
C ILE A 18 -12.68 -1.83 2.37
N ARG A 19 -12.87 -2.23 3.63
CA ARG A 19 -11.95 -3.14 4.33
C ARG A 19 -11.91 -4.51 3.68
N TRP A 20 -13.06 -5.12 3.41
CA TRP A 20 -13.13 -6.41 2.75
C TRP A 20 -12.49 -6.36 1.35
N TYR A 21 -12.79 -5.32 0.58
CA TYR A 21 -12.20 -5.13 -0.73
C TYR A 21 -10.66 -5.03 -0.71
N ALA A 22 -10.11 -4.29 0.25
CA ALA A 22 -8.68 -4.11 0.39
C ALA A 22 -7.95 -5.31 1.02
N ALA A 23 -8.66 -6.11 1.84
CA ALA A 23 -8.07 -7.20 2.61
C ALA A 23 -8.13 -8.57 1.92
N TYR A 24 -9.10 -8.78 1.03
CA TYR A 24 -9.42 -10.09 0.45
C TYR A 24 -9.55 -10.02 -1.08
N PRO A 25 -9.37 -11.16 -1.78
CA PRO A 25 -9.49 -11.24 -3.23
C PRO A 25 -10.96 -11.23 -3.69
N LEU A 26 -11.69 -10.17 -3.35
CA LEU A 26 -13.11 -10.00 -3.65
C LEU A 26 -13.32 -8.95 -4.76
N SER A 27 -14.32 -9.17 -5.61
CA SER A 27 -14.79 -8.16 -6.54
C SER A 27 -15.82 -7.25 -5.87
N TYR A 28 -16.09 -6.07 -6.46
CA TYR A 28 -17.17 -5.21 -5.97
C TYR A 28 -18.55 -5.88 -6.06
N ARG A 29 -18.74 -6.77 -7.03
CA ARG A 29 -20.00 -7.55 -7.17
C ARG A 29 -20.13 -8.60 -6.08
N HIS A 30 -19.06 -9.29 -5.71
CA HIS A 30 -19.09 -10.19 -4.55
C HIS A 30 -19.48 -9.44 -3.27
N LEU A 31 -19.01 -8.19 -3.11
CA LEU A 31 -19.37 -7.38 -1.94
C LEU A 31 -20.81 -6.91 -1.99
N GLU A 32 -21.35 -6.58 -3.17
CA GLU A 32 -22.76 -6.28 -3.38
C GLU A 32 -23.64 -7.46 -2.92
N GLU A 33 -23.35 -8.68 -3.42
CA GLU A 33 -24.02 -9.93 -3.04
C GLU A 33 -23.90 -10.22 -1.54
N MET A 34 -22.69 -10.13 -0.97
CA MET A 34 -22.46 -10.35 0.47
C MET A 34 -23.19 -9.34 1.36
N MET A 35 -23.41 -8.12 0.89
CA MET A 35 -24.15 -7.10 1.62
C MET A 35 -25.67 -7.31 1.50
N GLU A 36 -26.15 -7.74 0.33
CA GLU A 36 -27.55 -8.10 0.10
C GLU A 36 -27.99 -9.25 1.02
N GLU A 37 -27.18 -10.30 1.20
CA GLU A 37 -27.40 -11.37 2.17
C GLU A 37 -27.60 -10.87 3.63
N ARG A 38 -27.11 -9.66 3.93
CA ARG A 38 -27.23 -8.99 5.22
C ARG A 38 -28.32 -7.94 5.27
N GLY A 39 -29.18 -7.92 4.24
CA GLY A 39 -30.28 -6.94 4.12
C GLY A 39 -29.81 -5.52 3.79
N VAL A 40 -28.57 -5.34 3.28
CA VAL A 40 -28.04 -4.03 2.90
C VAL A 40 -27.88 -3.97 1.38
N PHE A 41 -28.79 -3.30 0.71
CA PHE A 41 -28.80 -3.15 -0.75
C PHE A 41 -27.86 -2.01 -1.19
N VAL A 42 -26.63 -2.35 -1.46
CA VAL A 42 -25.58 -1.43 -1.94
C VAL A 42 -25.10 -1.84 -3.32
N ASP A 43 -25.09 -0.91 -4.25
CA ASP A 43 -24.60 -1.11 -5.61
C ASP A 43 -23.06 -1.14 -5.66
N HIS A 44 -22.50 -2.04 -6.47
CA HIS A 44 -21.05 -2.23 -6.64
C HIS A 44 -20.32 -0.94 -7.07
N SER A 45 -20.98 -0.03 -7.81
CA SER A 45 -20.39 1.24 -8.20
C SER A 45 -20.26 2.22 -7.02
N SER A 46 -21.15 2.11 -6.02
CA SER A 46 -21.05 2.84 -4.76
C SER A 46 -19.85 2.36 -3.96
N ILE A 47 -19.65 1.04 -3.85
CA ILE A 47 -18.47 0.45 -3.17
C ILE A 47 -17.18 0.90 -3.87
N ASN A 48 -17.14 0.89 -5.19
CA ASN A 48 -16.00 1.40 -5.96
C ASN A 48 -15.69 2.88 -5.63
N ARG A 49 -16.72 3.75 -5.62
CA ARG A 49 -16.54 5.18 -5.26
C ARG A 49 -16.01 5.34 -3.85
N TRP A 50 -16.49 4.55 -2.89
CA TRP A 50 -15.99 4.56 -1.51
C TRP A 50 -14.54 4.10 -1.41
N ALA A 51 -14.17 3.02 -2.10
CA ALA A 51 -12.79 2.54 -2.13
C ALA A 51 -11.83 3.61 -2.68
N ILE A 52 -12.15 4.22 -3.80
CA ILE A 52 -11.32 5.28 -4.41
C ILE A 52 -11.22 6.51 -3.49
N ARG A 53 -12.30 6.88 -2.81
CA ARG A 53 -12.33 8.06 -1.93
C ARG A 53 -11.63 7.84 -0.60
N PHE A 54 -11.88 6.72 0.07
CA PHE A 54 -11.50 6.55 1.47
C PHE A 54 -10.20 5.78 1.69
N LEU A 55 -9.84 4.82 0.83
CA LEU A 55 -8.61 4.04 1.03
C LEU A 55 -7.34 4.91 1.06
N PRO A 56 -7.15 5.90 0.17
CA PRO A 56 -5.99 6.79 0.27
C PRO A 56 -5.99 7.67 1.52
N LEU A 57 -7.16 8.07 2.01
CA LEU A 57 -7.26 8.86 3.25
C LEU A 57 -6.87 8.03 4.46
N LEU A 58 -7.31 6.77 4.51
CA LEU A 58 -6.94 5.83 5.56
C LEU A 58 -5.44 5.53 5.55
N GLU A 59 -4.85 5.31 4.38
CA GLU A 59 -3.40 5.10 4.23
C GLU A 59 -2.63 6.34 4.70
N LYS A 60 -3.04 7.53 4.33
CA LYS A 60 -2.41 8.78 4.79
C LYS A 60 -2.48 8.95 6.31
N VAL A 61 -3.59 8.56 6.94
CA VAL A 61 -3.69 8.58 8.41
C VAL A 61 -2.81 7.50 9.03
N PHE A 62 -2.79 6.29 8.44
CA PHE A 62 -1.93 5.20 8.91
C PHE A 62 -0.46 5.60 8.94
N CYS A 63 0.04 6.31 7.93
CA CYS A 63 1.43 6.77 7.87
C CYS A 63 1.87 7.60 9.09
N LYS A 64 0.91 8.30 9.75
CA LYS A 64 1.18 9.04 10.99
C LYS A 64 1.38 8.15 12.22
N TYR A 65 0.85 6.94 12.17
CA TYR A 65 0.90 5.95 13.26
C TYR A 65 1.69 4.70 12.87
N LYS A 66 2.42 4.77 11.75
CA LYS A 66 3.24 3.67 11.27
C LYS A 66 4.46 3.49 12.16
N ARG A 67 4.76 2.24 12.52
CA ARG A 67 6.00 1.92 13.25
C ARG A 67 7.22 2.26 12.40
N PRO A 68 8.28 2.79 13.01
CA PRO A 68 9.57 2.94 12.35
C PRO A 68 10.05 1.61 11.75
N VAL A 69 10.75 1.68 10.65
CA VAL A 69 11.35 0.55 9.94
C VAL A 69 12.86 0.55 10.15
N GLY A 70 13.50 -0.61 9.97
CA GLY A 70 14.96 -0.71 10.09
C GLY A 70 15.70 -0.01 8.94
N GLY A 71 16.94 0.43 9.15
CA GLY A 71 17.77 1.14 8.16
C GLY A 71 18.32 0.25 7.02
N SER A 72 18.04 -1.06 7.01
CA SER A 72 18.48 -1.97 5.93
C SER A 72 17.28 -2.38 5.09
N TRP A 73 17.16 -1.80 3.89
CA TRP A 73 16.02 -2.02 2.99
C TRP A 73 16.32 -3.04 1.91
N ARG A 74 15.27 -3.72 1.46
CA ARG A 74 15.25 -4.58 0.27
C ARG A 74 14.19 -4.06 -0.67
N MET A 75 14.60 -3.68 -1.86
CA MET A 75 13.75 -3.03 -2.85
C MET A 75 13.65 -3.89 -4.10
N ASP A 76 12.44 -3.99 -4.63
CA ASP A 76 12.15 -4.65 -5.89
C ASP A 76 10.92 -4.04 -6.56
N GLU A 77 10.76 -4.30 -7.87
CA GLU A 77 9.59 -3.90 -8.64
C GLU A 77 8.74 -5.10 -8.98
N THR A 78 7.42 -4.90 -8.93
CA THR A 78 6.46 -5.86 -9.46
C THR A 78 5.49 -5.19 -10.43
N TYR A 79 4.69 -6.00 -11.13
CA TYR A 79 3.82 -5.52 -12.20
C TYR A 79 2.36 -5.52 -11.77
N ILE A 80 1.66 -4.43 -12.13
CA ILE A 80 0.21 -4.25 -11.94
C ILE A 80 -0.42 -3.92 -13.30
N LYS A 81 -1.49 -4.62 -13.67
CA LYS A 81 -2.18 -4.40 -14.95
C LYS A 81 -3.19 -3.26 -14.83
N VAL A 82 -3.06 -2.24 -15.70
CA VAL A 82 -3.95 -1.08 -15.74
C VAL A 82 -4.36 -0.83 -17.18
N LYS A 83 -5.65 -0.88 -17.50
CA LYS A 83 -6.20 -0.79 -18.88
C LYS A 83 -5.49 -1.74 -19.85
N GLY A 84 -5.24 -2.97 -19.41
CA GLY A 84 -4.54 -3.95 -20.25
C GLY A 84 -3.02 -3.77 -20.32
N VAL A 85 -2.45 -2.66 -19.84
CA VAL A 85 -1.01 -2.34 -19.92
C VAL A 85 -0.35 -2.57 -18.56
N TRP A 86 0.84 -3.17 -18.58
CA TRP A 86 1.62 -3.38 -17.36
C TRP A 86 2.21 -2.07 -16.86
N LYS A 87 2.03 -1.81 -15.56
CA LYS A 87 2.60 -0.70 -14.79
C LYS A 87 3.48 -1.26 -13.69
N TYR A 88 4.33 -0.43 -13.11
CA TYR A 88 5.38 -0.84 -12.19
C TYR A 88 5.05 -0.41 -10.77
N LEU A 89 5.00 -1.36 -9.85
CA LEU A 89 4.85 -1.12 -8.42
C LEU A 89 6.20 -1.34 -7.76
N TYR A 90 6.87 -0.24 -7.43
CA TYR A 90 8.08 -0.22 -6.61
C TYR A 90 7.70 -0.48 -5.17
N ARG A 91 8.45 -1.33 -4.48
CA ARG A 91 8.23 -1.66 -3.09
C ARG A 91 9.55 -1.87 -2.37
N ALA A 92 9.62 -1.44 -1.10
CA ALA A 92 10.70 -1.79 -0.22
C ALA A 92 10.17 -2.36 1.10
N VAL A 93 10.91 -3.31 1.64
CA VAL A 93 10.73 -3.87 2.99
C VAL A 93 12.06 -3.80 3.75
N ASP A 94 12.02 -3.74 5.07
CA ASP A 94 13.22 -3.85 5.88
C ASP A 94 13.68 -5.33 6.04
N LYS A 95 14.75 -5.56 6.79
CA LYS A 95 15.28 -6.92 7.03
C LYS A 95 14.30 -7.84 7.77
N GLU A 96 13.32 -7.26 8.48
CA GLU A 96 12.28 -7.98 9.22
C GLU A 96 11.01 -8.20 8.38
N GLY A 97 11.01 -7.71 7.12
CA GLY A 97 9.87 -7.80 6.21
C GLY A 97 8.80 -6.73 6.42
N LYS A 98 9.03 -5.73 7.28
CA LYS A 98 8.12 -4.59 7.44
C LYS A 98 8.15 -3.73 6.18
N THR A 99 6.99 -3.29 5.71
CA THR A 99 6.90 -2.42 4.52
C THR A 99 7.48 -1.05 4.82
N VAL A 100 8.53 -0.67 4.08
CA VAL A 100 9.12 0.66 4.11
C VAL A 100 8.20 1.63 3.36
N ASP A 101 8.02 1.40 2.07
CA ASP A 101 7.11 2.21 1.23
C ASP A 101 6.78 1.48 -0.08
N PHE A 102 5.84 2.04 -0.85
CA PHE A 102 5.44 1.58 -2.18
C PHE A 102 5.10 2.75 -3.09
N LEU A 103 5.27 2.57 -4.40
CA LEU A 103 4.94 3.58 -5.41
C LEU A 103 4.54 2.92 -6.73
N LEU A 104 3.31 3.18 -7.19
CA LEU A 104 2.88 2.81 -8.54
C LEU A 104 3.37 3.85 -9.55
N THR A 105 4.05 3.41 -10.61
CA THR A 105 4.55 4.25 -11.68
C THR A 105 4.06 3.79 -13.05
N ALA A 106 3.89 4.73 -13.97
CA ALA A 106 3.46 4.42 -15.34
C ALA A 106 4.57 3.79 -16.16
N GLN A 107 5.82 4.19 -15.89
CA GLN A 107 7.02 3.75 -16.60
C GLN A 107 8.09 3.30 -15.60
N ARG A 108 8.97 2.40 -16.05
CA ARG A 108 10.17 1.96 -15.35
C ARG A 108 11.35 2.88 -15.72
N GLY A 109 12.29 3.02 -14.82
CA GLY A 109 13.54 3.72 -15.11
C GLY A 109 14.08 4.53 -13.93
N LYS A 110 15.22 5.18 -14.14
CA LYS A 110 15.93 5.95 -13.12
C LYS A 110 15.04 7.02 -12.46
N ALA A 111 14.28 7.79 -13.25
CA ALA A 111 13.38 8.83 -12.71
C ALA A 111 12.25 8.26 -11.85
N ALA A 112 11.75 7.06 -12.15
CA ALA A 112 10.74 6.38 -11.33
C ALA A 112 11.36 5.86 -10.03
N ALA A 113 12.54 5.28 -10.09
CA ALA A 113 13.31 4.84 -8.92
C ALA A 113 13.66 6.02 -8.01
N MET A 114 14.13 7.15 -8.55
CA MET A 114 14.37 8.38 -7.79
C MET A 114 13.13 8.81 -7.00
N ARG A 115 11.99 8.95 -7.66
CA ARG A 115 10.73 9.32 -6.99
C ARG A 115 10.32 8.34 -5.89
N PHE A 116 10.61 7.06 -6.08
CA PHE A 116 10.35 6.05 -5.05
C PHE A 116 11.26 6.26 -3.84
N PHE A 117 12.57 6.41 -4.06
CA PHE A 117 13.53 6.61 -2.97
C PHE A 117 13.29 7.94 -2.24
N ASP A 118 13.04 9.04 -2.96
CA ASP A 118 12.71 10.34 -2.35
C ASP A 118 11.49 10.22 -1.43
N LYS A 119 10.41 9.58 -1.92
CA LYS A 119 9.20 9.34 -1.12
C LYS A 119 9.50 8.48 0.12
N ALA A 120 10.24 7.38 -0.07
CA ALA A 120 10.51 6.43 1.00
C ALA A 120 11.42 7.04 2.08
N MET A 121 12.45 7.78 1.70
CA MET A 121 13.36 8.47 2.63
C MET A 121 12.68 9.64 3.35
N GLN A 122 11.80 10.38 2.68
CA GLN A 122 11.04 11.44 3.33
C GLN A 122 10.13 10.91 4.45
N ALA A 123 9.64 9.68 4.32
CA ALA A 123 8.72 9.06 5.27
C ALA A 123 9.41 8.19 6.34
N ASN A 124 10.65 7.72 6.12
CA ASN A 124 11.30 6.69 6.96
C ASN A 124 12.80 6.93 7.19
N ASP A 125 13.28 8.15 6.99
CA ASP A 125 14.70 8.54 7.03
C ASP A 125 15.56 7.86 5.94
N VAL A 126 16.84 8.25 5.87
CA VAL A 126 17.80 7.71 4.90
C VAL A 126 18.26 6.33 5.35
N PRO A 127 18.16 5.29 4.52
CA PRO A 127 18.64 3.96 4.90
C PRO A 127 20.17 3.89 4.91
N GLU A 128 20.70 3.10 5.82
CA GLU A 128 22.12 2.75 5.82
C GLU A 128 22.50 1.90 4.60
N LYS A 129 21.55 1.06 4.17
CA LYS A 129 21.79 0.02 3.17
C LYS A 129 20.54 -0.30 2.36
N VAL A 130 20.71 -0.43 1.04
CA VAL A 130 19.68 -0.91 0.14
C VAL A 130 20.17 -2.15 -0.61
N THR A 131 19.38 -3.22 -0.54
CA THR A 131 19.58 -4.43 -1.33
C THR A 131 18.58 -4.43 -2.48
N MET A 132 19.04 -4.69 -3.69
CA MET A 132 18.23 -4.73 -4.91
C MET A 132 18.74 -5.78 -5.87
N ASP A 133 17.98 -6.07 -6.93
CA ASP A 133 18.48 -6.83 -8.07
C ASP A 133 19.54 -6.05 -8.86
N LYS A 134 20.10 -6.67 -9.91
CA LYS A 134 21.10 -6.02 -10.79
C LYS A 134 20.45 -5.01 -11.76
N SER A 135 19.41 -4.29 -11.35
CA SER A 135 18.77 -3.23 -12.14
C SER A 135 19.70 -2.01 -12.24
N GLY A 136 20.15 -1.70 -13.43
CA GLY A 136 20.96 -0.51 -13.68
C GLY A 136 20.23 0.80 -13.35
N ALA A 137 18.91 0.85 -13.55
CA ALA A 137 18.10 2.03 -13.29
C ALA A 137 18.02 2.34 -11.77
N ASN A 138 17.81 1.31 -10.94
CA ASN A 138 17.72 1.46 -9.48
C ASN A 138 19.07 1.84 -8.90
N LYS A 139 20.15 1.20 -9.40
CA LYS A 139 21.51 1.56 -8.99
C LYS A 139 21.84 3.01 -9.35
N ALA A 140 21.58 3.42 -10.60
CA ALA A 140 21.83 4.79 -11.05
C ALA A 140 21.03 5.85 -10.26
N ALA A 141 19.85 5.50 -9.73
CA ALA A 141 19.09 6.38 -8.85
C ALA A 141 19.81 6.57 -7.51
N ILE A 142 20.26 5.49 -6.85
CA ILE A 142 21.00 5.59 -5.57
C ILE A 142 22.36 6.25 -5.77
N ASP A 143 23.07 5.97 -6.85
CA ASP A 143 24.36 6.61 -7.15
C ASP A 143 24.19 8.15 -7.26
N GLU A 144 23.09 8.63 -7.84
CA GLU A 144 22.77 10.06 -7.88
C GLU A 144 22.39 10.63 -6.50
N ILE A 145 21.67 9.88 -5.68
CA ILE A 145 21.35 10.27 -4.30
C ILE A 145 22.65 10.38 -3.49
N ASN A 146 23.51 9.38 -3.59
CA ASN A 146 24.79 9.35 -2.89
C ASN A 146 25.73 10.50 -3.30
N ALA A 147 25.69 10.92 -4.58
CA ALA A 147 26.48 12.06 -5.06
C ALA A 147 26.08 13.39 -4.42
N ARG A 148 24.89 13.47 -3.81
CA ARG A 148 24.36 14.68 -3.15
C ARG A 148 24.32 14.55 -1.62
N SER A 149 24.68 13.39 -1.07
CA SER A 149 24.58 13.10 0.36
C SER A 149 25.94 13.00 1.02
N GLU A 150 26.06 13.54 2.23
CA GLU A 150 27.26 13.37 3.06
C GLU A 150 27.43 11.94 3.57
N THR A 151 26.31 11.21 3.71
CA THR A 151 26.31 9.82 4.20
C THR A 151 25.81 8.90 3.08
N PRO A 152 26.71 8.20 2.36
CA PRO A 152 26.32 7.38 1.23
C PRO A 152 25.61 6.10 1.67
N ILE A 153 24.54 5.77 0.94
CA ILE A 153 23.78 4.53 1.10
C ILE A 153 24.60 3.36 0.53
N ILE A 154 24.79 2.31 1.31
CA ILE A 154 25.48 1.09 0.87
C ILE A 154 24.56 0.30 -0.06
N VAL A 155 24.93 0.14 -1.32
CA VAL A 155 24.19 -0.66 -2.31
C VAL A 155 24.68 -2.10 -2.30
N ARG A 156 23.73 -3.06 -2.18
CA ARG A 156 23.99 -4.50 -2.32
C ARG A 156 23.17 -5.06 -3.48
N GLN A 157 23.84 -5.60 -4.48
CA GLN A 157 23.21 -6.27 -5.62
C GLN A 157 23.31 -7.79 -5.46
N VAL A 158 22.48 -8.35 -4.58
CA VAL A 158 22.50 -9.77 -4.22
C VAL A 158 21.10 -10.35 -4.34
N LYS A 159 20.90 -11.19 -5.37
CA LYS A 159 19.59 -11.73 -5.75
C LYS A 159 18.88 -12.48 -4.61
N TYR A 160 19.56 -13.38 -3.90
CA TYR A 160 18.92 -14.19 -2.84
C TYR A 160 18.44 -13.37 -1.64
N LEU A 161 19.00 -12.19 -1.40
CA LEU A 161 18.55 -11.32 -0.31
C LEU A 161 17.24 -10.60 -0.64
N ASN A 162 16.81 -10.62 -1.91
CA ASN A 162 15.53 -10.05 -2.34
C ASN A 162 14.35 -11.00 -2.17
N ASN A 163 14.57 -12.27 -1.79
CA ASN A 163 13.49 -13.24 -1.56
C ASN A 163 12.42 -12.71 -0.58
N ILE A 164 12.78 -11.89 0.40
CA ILE A 164 11.85 -11.31 1.38
C ILE A 164 10.87 -10.35 0.68
N VAL A 165 11.35 -9.43 -0.15
CA VAL A 165 10.47 -8.49 -0.88
C VAL A 165 9.70 -9.21 -1.98
N GLU A 166 10.28 -10.23 -2.63
CA GLU A 166 9.58 -11.04 -3.62
C GLU A 166 8.42 -11.83 -2.98
N GLN A 167 8.63 -12.41 -1.80
CA GLN A 167 7.55 -13.07 -1.03
C GLN A 167 6.47 -12.06 -0.63
N ASP A 168 6.87 -10.86 -0.26
CA ASP A 168 5.97 -9.79 0.13
C ASP A 168 5.09 -9.33 -1.07
N HIS A 169 5.60 -9.37 -2.29
CA HIS A 169 4.82 -9.15 -3.51
C HIS A 169 3.67 -10.15 -3.68
N ARG A 170 3.84 -11.39 -3.21
CA ARG A 170 2.79 -12.43 -3.32
C ARG A 170 1.53 -12.05 -2.54
N ALA A 171 1.68 -11.40 -1.40
CA ALA A 171 0.54 -10.94 -0.60
C ALA A 171 -0.30 -9.91 -1.36
N ILE A 172 0.35 -8.96 -2.01
CA ILE A 172 -0.32 -7.93 -2.84
C ILE A 172 -0.95 -8.57 -4.08
N LYS A 173 -0.20 -9.44 -4.77
CA LYS A 173 -0.69 -10.15 -5.96
C LYS A 173 -1.89 -11.05 -5.67
N ARG A 174 -1.96 -11.66 -4.49
CA ARG A 174 -3.11 -12.46 -4.07
C ARG A 174 -4.42 -11.68 -4.12
N VAL A 175 -4.39 -10.41 -3.73
CA VAL A 175 -5.57 -9.53 -3.75
C VAL A 175 -5.79 -8.92 -5.13
N THR A 176 -4.72 -8.48 -5.82
CA THR A 176 -4.86 -7.75 -7.09
C THR A 176 -5.10 -8.66 -8.30
N LYS A 177 -4.63 -9.91 -8.30
CA LYS A 177 -4.77 -10.82 -9.45
C LYS A 177 -6.22 -11.11 -9.81
N PRO A 178 -7.13 -11.44 -8.86
CA PRO A 178 -8.54 -11.65 -9.15
C PRO A 178 -9.31 -10.39 -9.58
N MET A 179 -8.76 -9.19 -9.35
CA MET A 179 -9.34 -7.94 -9.84
C MET A 179 -9.26 -7.78 -11.37
N LEU A 180 -8.57 -8.72 -12.04
CA LEU A 180 -8.38 -8.87 -13.49
C LEU A 180 -7.69 -7.68 -14.17
N ASN A 181 -7.93 -6.46 -13.76
CA ASN A 181 -7.34 -5.23 -14.31
C ASN A 181 -7.95 -3.99 -13.66
N PHE A 182 -7.18 -2.93 -13.50
CA PHE A 182 -7.68 -1.63 -13.07
C PHE A 182 -8.13 -0.78 -14.27
N LYS A 183 -9.30 -0.15 -14.18
CA LYS A 183 -9.87 0.70 -15.24
C LYS A 183 -9.13 2.04 -15.43
N SER A 184 -8.36 2.49 -14.43
CA SER A 184 -7.55 3.71 -14.52
C SER A 184 -6.34 3.64 -13.60
N PHE A 185 -5.30 4.44 -13.92
CA PHE A 185 -4.11 4.56 -13.08
C PHE A 185 -4.45 5.15 -11.69
N CYS A 186 -5.35 6.13 -11.65
CA CYS A 186 -5.82 6.72 -10.41
C CYS A 186 -6.53 5.68 -9.52
N ALA A 187 -7.46 4.89 -10.09
CA ALA A 187 -8.14 3.82 -9.36
C ALA A 187 -7.15 2.77 -8.84
N ALA A 188 -6.18 2.36 -9.67
CA ALA A 188 -5.11 1.44 -9.25
C ALA A 188 -4.33 2.00 -8.05
N LYS A 189 -3.90 3.26 -8.12
CA LYS A 189 -3.17 3.92 -7.03
C LYS A 189 -4.00 3.95 -5.73
N CYS A 190 -5.28 4.31 -5.81
CA CYS A 190 -6.15 4.40 -4.64
C CYS A 190 -6.40 3.02 -4.00
N VAL A 191 -6.67 2.01 -4.80
CA VAL A 191 -6.94 0.66 -4.31
C VAL A 191 -5.68 0.01 -3.75
N LEU A 192 -4.53 0.19 -4.41
CA LEU A 192 -3.24 -0.30 -3.91
C LEU A 192 -2.89 0.32 -2.56
N ALA A 193 -3.17 1.60 -2.33
CA ALA A 193 -3.00 2.23 -1.03
C ALA A 193 -3.77 1.49 0.08
N GLY A 194 -5.01 1.07 -0.20
CA GLY A 194 -5.80 0.27 0.73
C GLY A 194 -5.26 -1.15 0.94
N ILE A 195 -4.83 -1.82 -0.12
CA ILE A 195 -4.25 -3.17 -0.05
C ILE A 195 -2.95 -3.15 0.76
N GLU A 196 -2.06 -2.20 0.50
CA GLU A 196 -0.82 -2.00 1.26
C GLU A 196 -1.10 -1.64 2.72
N LEU A 197 -2.10 -0.78 2.98
CA LEU A 197 -2.56 -0.47 4.33
C LEU A 197 -2.94 -1.74 5.10
N MET A 198 -3.82 -2.58 4.52
CA MET A 198 -4.23 -3.83 5.15
C MET A 198 -3.07 -4.80 5.34
N HIS A 199 -2.12 -4.80 4.41
CA HIS A 199 -0.92 -5.60 4.50
C HIS A 199 0.00 -5.12 5.64
N MET A 200 0.21 -3.82 5.79
CA MET A 200 0.98 -3.22 6.90
C MET A 200 0.32 -3.45 8.26
N ILE A 201 -1.01 -3.40 8.36
CA ILE A 201 -1.73 -3.75 9.60
C ILE A 201 -1.46 -5.22 9.97
N ARG A 202 -1.55 -6.14 9.01
CA ARG A 202 -1.23 -7.57 9.23
C ARG A 202 0.20 -7.81 9.71
N LYS A 203 1.14 -6.97 9.32
CA LYS A 203 2.54 -6.98 9.78
C LYS A 203 2.75 -6.33 11.14
N GLY A 204 1.69 -5.87 11.80
CA GLY A 204 1.76 -5.20 13.10
C GLY A 204 2.45 -3.83 13.04
N GLN A 205 2.37 -3.14 11.90
CA GLN A 205 3.02 -1.83 11.71
C GLN A 205 2.18 -0.64 12.20
N LEU A 206 1.00 -0.87 12.76
CA LEU A 206 0.17 0.17 13.36
C LEU A 206 0.57 0.42 14.81
N MET A 207 0.76 1.69 15.20
CA MET A 207 1.01 2.12 16.57
C MET A 207 -0.19 2.94 17.07
N LEU A 208 -1.21 2.27 17.55
CA LEU A 208 -2.28 2.86 18.33
C LEU A 208 -2.32 2.23 19.71
N GLN A 209 -2.83 2.97 20.70
CA GLN A 209 -2.98 2.44 22.04
C GLN A 209 -3.87 1.18 22.04
N GLY A 210 -3.40 0.10 22.64
CA GLY A 210 -4.12 -1.17 22.69
C GLY A 210 -4.17 -1.98 21.39
N CYS A 211 -3.54 -1.50 20.27
CA CYS A 211 -3.68 -2.15 18.97
C CYS A 211 -3.13 -3.58 18.89
N ARG A 212 -2.23 -3.99 19.81
CA ARG A 212 -1.68 -5.36 19.84
C ARG A 212 -2.71 -6.41 20.24
N GLU A 213 -3.73 -6.02 21.01
CA GLU A 213 -4.81 -6.87 21.49
C GLU A 213 -6.03 -6.83 20.56
N MET A 214 -6.04 -5.90 19.62
CA MET A 214 -7.13 -5.72 18.66
C MET A 214 -7.04 -6.72 17.50
N SER A 215 -8.19 -7.18 17.02
CA SER A 215 -8.27 -7.87 15.73
C SER A 215 -7.82 -6.97 14.58
N LEU A 216 -7.48 -7.56 13.43
CA LEU A 216 -7.14 -6.78 12.22
C LEU A 216 -8.28 -5.85 11.78
N ALA A 217 -9.53 -6.27 12.01
CA ALA A 217 -10.70 -5.47 11.71
C ALA A 217 -10.80 -4.27 12.65
N ASP A 218 -10.63 -4.50 13.95
CA ASP A 218 -10.73 -3.43 14.96
C ASP A 218 -9.60 -2.40 14.79
N GLN A 219 -8.39 -2.84 14.44
CA GLN A 219 -7.28 -1.94 14.11
C GLN A 219 -7.65 -1.01 12.93
N PHE A 220 -8.26 -1.56 11.88
CA PHE A 220 -8.72 -0.77 10.74
C PHE A 220 -9.81 0.21 11.14
N TYR A 221 -10.80 -0.20 11.95
CA TYR A 221 -11.88 0.68 12.39
C TYR A 221 -11.38 1.75 13.38
N ALA A 222 -10.48 1.41 14.28
CA ALA A 222 -9.83 2.37 15.17
C ALA A 222 -9.06 3.45 14.39
N LEU A 223 -8.36 3.05 13.31
CA LEU A 223 -7.70 3.97 12.39
C LEU A 223 -8.70 4.89 11.68
N ALA A 224 -9.82 4.35 11.21
CA ALA A 224 -10.88 5.14 10.57
C ALA A 224 -11.47 6.20 11.52
N GLY A 225 -11.55 5.90 12.80
CA GLY A 225 -11.95 6.85 13.85
C GLY A 225 -11.00 8.04 14.04
N LYS A 226 -9.75 7.94 13.57
CA LYS A 226 -8.76 9.04 13.60
C LYS A 226 -8.87 10.03 12.43
N ILE A 227 -9.71 9.75 11.43
CA ILE A 227 -9.95 10.67 10.33
C ILE A 227 -10.86 11.79 10.84
N ARG A 228 -10.32 13.02 10.88
CA ARG A 228 -11.13 14.20 11.22
C ARG A 228 -12.16 14.46 10.11
N PRO A 229 -13.37 14.92 10.43
CA PRO A 229 -14.30 15.41 9.42
C PRO A 229 -13.65 16.58 8.66
N ILE A 230 -13.69 16.47 7.32
CA ILE A 230 -13.34 17.58 6.42
C ILE A 230 -14.60 18.39 6.20
#